data_fd46812c7b4a41d7ab346c28e8839240
#
_entry.id   fd46812c7b4a41d7ab346c28e8839240
#
_cell.length_a   1.000
_cell.length_b   1.000
_cell.length_c   1.000
_cell.angle_alpha   90.00
_cell.angle_beta   90.00
_cell.angle_gamma   90.00
#
_symmetry.space_group_name_H-M   'P 1'
#
loop_
_entity.id
_entity.type
_entity.pdbx_description
1 polymer ?
#
loop_
_entity_poly.entity_id
_entity_poly.type
_entity_poly.pdbx_seq_one_letter_code
_entity_poly.pdbx_strand_id
1 'polypeptide(L)'
;QSINKILSSDSVDLIITLGDLDFFDLKELKDINDIPKIGVYGNHCSGKYFESLGIKNMHLQTWEFQGITFGGFEGSLKYKNSNAIMYTQDEASRLLEDFPKVDVLLAHSPPYGINDEPGDPTHTGLVALKKYIEKNQPKYFLHGHTYPDNSEAIQRIGQTQIIYIYQDKIL
;
A
#
# COMPACT_ATOMS: atom_id res chain seq x y z
N GLN A 1 -4.79 13.85 11.96
CA GLN A 1 -5.68 13.58 13.12
C GLN A 1 -5.07 12.46 13.96
N SER A 2 -5.37 12.42 15.29
CA SER A 2 -5.04 11.25 16.11
C SER A 2 -5.89 10.05 15.66
N ILE A 3 -5.27 8.87 15.56
CA ILE A 3 -5.94 7.61 15.20
C ILE A 3 -7.14 7.36 16.11
N ASN A 4 -6.99 7.56 17.41
CA ASN A 4 -8.07 7.39 18.38
C ASN A 4 -9.28 8.30 18.09
N LYS A 5 -9.08 9.50 17.55
CA LYS A 5 -10.17 10.40 17.17
C LYS A 5 -10.94 9.88 15.97
N ILE A 6 -10.23 9.32 14.98
CA ILE A 6 -10.84 8.69 13.80
C ILE A 6 -11.69 7.49 14.23
N LEU A 7 -11.12 6.59 15.03
CA LEU A 7 -11.81 5.39 15.52
C LEU A 7 -13.00 5.67 16.44
N SER A 8 -13.02 6.84 17.09
CA SER A 8 -14.17 7.24 17.93
C SER A 8 -15.32 7.87 17.15
N SER A 9 -15.10 8.32 15.92
CA SER A 9 -16.11 8.98 15.10
C SER A 9 -16.82 8.05 14.12
N ASP A 10 -16.19 6.93 13.75
CA ASP A 10 -16.67 6.02 12.72
C ASP A 10 -16.55 4.55 13.15
N SER A 11 -17.41 3.69 12.59
CA SER A 11 -17.28 2.24 12.74
C SER A 11 -16.20 1.75 11.79
N VAL A 12 -15.06 1.32 12.34
CA VAL A 12 -13.90 0.85 11.57
C VAL A 12 -13.73 -0.64 11.79
N ASP A 13 -13.81 -1.43 10.74
CA ASP A 13 -13.65 -2.89 10.78
C ASP A 13 -12.19 -3.33 10.54
N LEU A 14 -11.39 -2.52 9.84
CA LEU A 14 -10.03 -2.84 9.44
C LEU A 14 -9.17 -1.57 9.34
N ILE A 15 -7.96 -1.62 9.85
CA ILE A 15 -6.96 -0.55 9.71
C ILE A 15 -5.92 -0.98 8.68
N ILE A 16 -5.65 -0.12 7.70
CA ILE A 16 -4.69 -0.36 6.62
C ILE A 16 -3.61 0.72 6.64
N THR A 17 -2.34 0.32 6.55
CA THR A 17 -1.20 1.24 6.40
C THR A 17 -0.47 0.99 5.08
N LEU A 18 -0.10 2.07 4.38
CA LEU A 18 0.49 2.01 3.04
C LEU A 18 1.96 2.48 2.98
N GLY A 19 2.63 2.48 4.13
CA GLY A 19 4.06 2.80 4.22
C GLY A 19 4.39 4.27 4.44
N ASP A 20 5.68 4.53 4.63
CA ASP A 20 6.29 5.83 4.95
C ASP A 20 5.67 6.50 6.19
N LEU A 21 5.31 5.68 7.16
CA LEU A 21 4.80 6.09 8.46
C LEU A 21 5.86 5.76 9.52
N ASP A 22 6.14 6.71 10.41
CA ASP A 22 7.07 6.51 11.51
C ASP A 22 6.42 5.66 12.61
N PHE A 23 7.24 4.89 13.33
CA PHE A 23 6.77 4.15 14.50
C PHE A 23 6.01 5.04 15.50
N PHE A 24 6.48 6.27 15.70
CA PHE A 24 5.85 7.21 16.63
C PHE A 24 4.48 7.69 16.16
N ASP A 25 4.26 7.78 14.84
CA ASP A 25 2.97 8.12 14.26
C ASP A 25 1.95 7.00 14.46
N LEU A 26 2.43 5.77 14.46
CA LEU A 26 1.60 4.56 14.56
C LEU A 26 1.52 3.97 15.99
N LYS A 27 2.25 4.52 16.96
CA LYS A 27 2.36 3.92 18.31
C LYS A 27 1.01 3.68 19.01
N GLU A 28 0.00 4.52 18.71
CA GLU A 28 -1.35 4.38 19.25
C GLU A 28 -2.01 3.06 18.81
N LEU A 29 -1.59 2.50 17.66
CA LEU A 29 -2.13 1.23 17.14
C LEU A 29 -1.80 0.03 18.04
N LYS A 30 -0.75 0.14 18.87
CA LYS A 30 -0.36 -0.93 19.78
C LYS A 30 -1.47 -1.31 20.78
N ASP A 31 -2.25 -0.31 21.20
CA ASP A 31 -3.27 -0.47 22.23
C ASP A 31 -4.64 -0.85 21.62
N ILE A 32 -4.77 -0.85 20.29
CA ILE A 32 -5.99 -1.25 19.57
C ILE A 32 -5.89 -2.75 19.27
N ASN A 33 -6.64 -3.57 20.01
CA ASN A 33 -6.58 -5.02 19.90
C ASN A 33 -7.84 -5.66 19.29
N ASP A 34 -8.92 -4.93 19.21
CA ASP A 34 -10.24 -5.36 18.73
C ASP A 34 -10.44 -5.13 17.21
N ILE A 35 -9.59 -4.34 16.59
CA ILE A 35 -9.63 -4.07 15.15
C ILE A 35 -8.38 -4.68 14.49
N PRO A 36 -8.53 -5.57 13.48
CA PRO A 36 -7.39 -6.10 12.75
C PRO A 36 -6.63 -4.99 11.99
N LYS A 37 -5.32 -5.18 11.87
CA LYS A 37 -4.41 -4.23 11.24
C LYS A 37 -3.54 -4.93 10.20
N ILE A 38 -3.53 -4.42 8.99
CA ILE A 38 -2.68 -4.91 7.90
C ILE A 38 -1.92 -3.76 7.27
N GLY A 39 -0.84 -4.04 6.55
CA GLY A 39 -0.14 -2.98 5.85
C GLY A 39 1.05 -3.45 5.05
N VAL A 40 1.64 -2.51 4.35
CA VAL A 40 2.92 -2.66 3.64
C VAL A 40 3.88 -1.56 4.08
N TYR A 41 5.18 -1.87 4.09
CA TYR A 41 6.20 -0.86 4.34
C TYR A 41 6.44 0.03 3.12
N GLY A 42 6.78 1.28 3.36
CA GLY A 42 7.32 2.18 2.33
C GLY A 42 8.84 2.14 2.26
N ASN A 43 9.41 2.85 1.30
CA ASN A 43 10.86 2.87 1.09
C ASN A 43 11.63 3.67 2.18
N HIS A 44 10.96 4.50 2.96
CA HIS A 44 11.53 5.20 4.11
C HIS A 44 11.31 4.46 5.44
N CYS A 45 10.61 3.32 5.43
CA CYS A 45 10.39 2.52 6.63
C CYS A 45 11.62 1.68 6.99
N SER A 46 11.79 1.37 8.28
CA SER A 46 12.81 0.42 8.75
C SER A 46 12.50 -1.04 8.44
N GLY A 47 11.24 -1.35 8.13
CA GLY A 47 10.76 -2.72 7.86
C GLY A 47 10.67 -3.63 9.10
N LYS A 48 10.67 -3.10 10.33
CA LYS A 48 10.86 -3.90 11.55
C LYS A 48 9.84 -3.66 12.67
N TYR A 49 8.88 -2.76 12.51
CA TYR A 49 8.03 -2.35 13.64
C TYR A 49 6.58 -2.86 13.58
N PHE A 50 6.13 -3.45 12.47
CA PHE A 50 4.74 -3.91 12.33
C PHE A 50 4.34 -4.92 13.41
N GLU A 51 5.18 -5.90 13.69
CA GLU A 51 4.92 -6.91 14.71
C GLU A 51 4.64 -6.29 16.08
N SER A 52 5.45 -5.30 16.49
CA SER A 52 5.29 -4.61 17.78
C SER A 52 4.02 -3.77 17.88
N LEU A 53 3.37 -3.44 16.77
CA LEU A 53 2.12 -2.69 16.66
C LEU A 53 0.92 -3.61 16.36
N GLY A 54 1.15 -4.91 16.22
CA GLY A 54 0.12 -5.88 15.85
C GLY A 54 -0.37 -5.70 14.40
N ILE A 55 0.47 -5.13 13.51
CA ILE A 55 0.17 -4.97 12.10
C ILE A 55 0.68 -6.20 11.34
N LYS A 56 -0.18 -6.84 10.58
CA LYS A 56 0.20 -7.94 9.68
C LYS A 56 0.87 -7.36 8.42
N ASN A 57 2.13 -7.73 8.17
CA ASN A 57 2.81 -7.37 6.92
C ASN A 57 2.20 -8.15 5.74
N MET A 58 1.74 -7.43 4.74
CA MET A 58 1.07 -7.99 3.56
C MET A 58 2.00 -8.18 2.37
N HIS A 59 3.29 -7.81 2.47
CA HIS A 59 4.22 -7.97 1.35
C HIS A 59 4.28 -9.42 0.87
N LEU A 60 3.84 -9.65 -0.37
CA LEU A 60 3.74 -10.97 -1.01
C LEU A 60 2.94 -12.01 -0.18
N GLN A 61 2.01 -11.53 0.63
CA GLN A 61 1.08 -12.34 1.40
C GLN A 61 -0.35 -12.10 0.95
N THR A 62 -1.20 -13.10 1.16
CA THR A 62 -2.65 -12.95 1.03
C THR A 62 -3.32 -13.17 2.38
N TRP A 63 -4.44 -12.49 2.58
CA TRP A 63 -5.25 -12.63 3.77
C TRP A 63 -6.71 -12.36 3.44
N GLU A 64 -7.59 -13.17 3.99
CA GLU A 64 -9.03 -13.01 3.82
C GLU A 64 -9.65 -12.43 5.09
N PHE A 65 -10.49 -11.42 4.93
CA PHE A 65 -11.26 -10.83 6.00
C PHE A 65 -12.66 -10.49 5.51
N GLN A 66 -13.68 -10.98 6.19
CA GLN A 66 -15.10 -10.78 5.84
C GLN A 66 -15.42 -11.12 4.36
N GLY A 67 -14.81 -12.17 3.82
CA GLY A 67 -15.02 -12.60 2.43
C GLY A 67 -14.31 -11.76 1.37
N ILE A 68 -13.43 -10.84 1.79
CA ILE A 68 -12.59 -10.02 0.90
C ILE A 68 -11.15 -10.49 1.02
N THR A 69 -10.51 -10.78 -0.11
CA THR A 69 -9.09 -11.13 -0.15
C THR A 69 -8.21 -9.91 -0.35
N PHE A 70 -7.23 -9.77 0.54
CA PHE A 70 -6.21 -8.71 0.50
C PHE A 70 -4.86 -9.29 0.10
N GLY A 71 -4.07 -8.51 -0.62
CA GLY A 71 -2.67 -8.79 -0.91
C GLY A 71 -1.85 -7.52 -0.81
N GLY A 72 -0.52 -7.62 -0.85
CA GLY A 72 0.30 -6.42 -0.74
C GLY A 72 1.67 -6.50 -1.39
N PHE A 73 2.20 -5.32 -1.75
CA PHE A 73 3.55 -5.12 -2.26
C PHE A 73 4.18 -3.87 -1.65
N GLU A 74 5.27 -4.05 -0.91
CA GLU A 74 5.96 -2.97 -0.20
C GLU A 74 6.95 -2.19 -1.08
N GLY A 75 7.43 -1.05 -0.57
CA GLY A 75 8.54 -0.30 -1.13
C GLY A 75 8.25 0.42 -2.43
N SER A 76 9.30 0.91 -3.07
CA SER A 76 9.22 1.72 -4.29
C SER A 76 10.23 1.28 -5.36
N LEU A 77 10.22 1.96 -6.51
CA LEU A 77 11.25 1.80 -7.54
C LEU A 77 12.63 2.16 -6.96
N LYS A 78 13.63 1.35 -7.29
CA LYS A 78 15.02 1.57 -6.87
C LYS A 78 15.65 2.69 -7.68
N TYR A 79 15.87 3.82 -7.03
CA TYR A 79 16.50 5.02 -7.62
C TYR A 79 17.90 5.32 -7.05
N LYS A 80 18.32 4.60 -5.99
CA LYS A 80 19.64 4.74 -5.37
C LYS A 80 20.13 3.41 -4.79
N ASN A 81 21.43 3.31 -4.56
CA ASN A 81 21.99 2.16 -3.86
C ASN A 81 21.98 2.44 -2.34
N SER A 82 21.03 1.85 -1.64
CA SER A 82 20.84 1.97 -0.20
C SER A 82 20.12 0.74 0.36
N ASN A 83 20.00 0.64 1.69
CA ASN A 83 19.26 -0.41 2.37
C ASN A 83 17.74 -0.10 2.49
N ALA A 84 17.25 0.91 1.77
CA ALA A 84 15.82 1.19 1.71
C ALA A 84 15.05 0.06 1.00
N ILE A 85 13.78 -0.08 1.31
CA ILE A 85 12.91 -1.09 0.71
C ILE A 85 12.55 -0.64 -0.72
N MET A 86 13.36 -1.04 -1.67
CA MET A 86 13.23 -0.65 -3.08
C MET A 86 13.55 -1.83 -3.99
N TYR A 87 12.87 -1.88 -5.13
CA TYR A 87 12.98 -2.94 -6.13
C TYR A 87 13.27 -2.35 -7.50
N THR A 88 14.11 -3.00 -8.29
CA THR A 88 14.18 -2.71 -9.72
C THR A 88 12.90 -3.16 -10.41
N GLN A 89 12.63 -2.67 -11.62
CA GLN A 89 11.45 -3.10 -12.39
C GLN A 89 11.46 -4.62 -12.62
N ASP A 90 12.64 -5.20 -12.84
CA ASP A 90 12.81 -6.64 -13.06
C ASP A 90 12.58 -7.47 -11.77
N GLU A 91 13.07 -6.99 -10.62
CA GLU A 91 12.83 -7.63 -9.32
C GLU A 91 11.34 -7.62 -8.99
N ALA A 92 10.68 -6.46 -9.09
CA ALA A 92 9.25 -6.35 -8.85
C ALA A 92 8.43 -7.22 -9.82
N SER A 93 8.84 -7.30 -11.09
CA SER A 93 8.17 -8.14 -12.09
C SER A 93 8.25 -9.63 -11.75
N ARG A 94 9.41 -10.11 -11.34
CA ARG A 94 9.58 -11.52 -10.92
C ARG A 94 8.78 -11.84 -9.67
N LEU A 95 8.75 -10.93 -8.68
CA LEU A 95 8.03 -11.14 -7.43
C LEU A 95 6.51 -11.18 -7.62
N LEU A 96 5.97 -10.42 -8.58
CA LEU A 96 4.52 -10.35 -8.83
C LEU A 96 4.03 -11.28 -9.95
N GLU A 97 4.93 -11.97 -10.66
CA GLU A 97 4.58 -12.81 -11.81
C GLU A 97 3.52 -13.87 -11.46
N ASP A 98 3.74 -14.60 -10.37
CA ASP A 98 2.86 -15.66 -9.88
C ASP A 98 2.06 -15.25 -8.63
N PHE A 99 2.06 -13.95 -8.27
CA PHE A 99 1.28 -13.50 -7.13
C PHE A 99 -0.22 -13.69 -7.39
N PRO A 100 -0.94 -14.35 -6.48
CA PRO A 100 -2.32 -14.73 -6.71
C PRO A 100 -3.25 -13.53 -6.87
N LYS A 101 -4.40 -13.74 -7.52
CA LYS A 101 -5.47 -12.74 -7.63
C LYS A 101 -6.04 -12.45 -6.25
N VAL A 102 -6.25 -11.16 -5.98
CA VAL A 102 -6.90 -10.66 -4.74
C VAL A 102 -7.97 -9.64 -5.09
N ASP A 103 -8.88 -9.38 -4.16
CA ASP A 103 -9.92 -8.35 -4.33
C ASP A 103 -9.36 -6.93 -4.11
N VAL A 104 -8.46 -6.80 -3.14
CA VAL A 104 -7.81 -5.53 -2.78
C VAL A 104 -6.30 -5.71 -2.75
N LEU A 105 -5.58 -4.97 -3.60
CA LEU A 105 -4.13 -4.93 -3.57
C LEU A 105 -3.65 -3.65 -2.88
N LEU A 106 -2.86 -3.82 -1.84
CA LEU A 106 -2.18 -2.75 -1.12
C LEU A 106 -0.78 -2.56 -1.71
N ALA A 107 -0.39 -1.35 -2.04
CA ALA A 107 0.99 -1.06 -2.40
C ALA A 107 1.45 0.26 -1.79
N HIS A 108 2.75 0.40 -1.54
CA HIS A 108 3.30 1.70 -1.22
C HIS A 108 3.40 2.56 -2.48
N SER A 109 4.00 2.02 -3.53
CA SER A 109 4.21 2.70 -4.81
C SER A 109 2.98 2.64 -5.72
N PRO A 110 2.75 3.67 -6.56
CA PRO A 110 1.72 3.63 -7.59
C PRO A 110 2.07 2.65 -8.73
N PRO A 111 1.10 2.27 -9.58
CA PRO A 111 1.35 1.59 -10.83
C PRO A 111 1.92 2.58 -11.85
N TYR A 112 2.83 2.13 -12.72
CA TYR A 112 3.45 2.98 -13.74
C TYR A 112 2.41 3.65 -14.65
N GLY A 113 2.53 4.96 -14.81
CA GLY A 113 1.68 5.80 -15.67
C GLY A 113 0.36 6.23 -15.03
N ILE A 114 0.14 5.94 -13.74
CA ILE A 114 -1.04 6.41 -13.01
C ILE A 114 -0.63 6.88 -11.61
N ASN A 115 -0.92 8.14 -11.30
CA ASN A 115 -0.56 8.79 -10.06
C ASN A 115 0.95 8.79 -9.77
N ASP A 116 1.78 8.54 -10.77
CA ASP A 116 3.23 8.54 -10.69
C ASP A 116 3.83 9.73 -11.44
N GLU A 117 5.13 9.91 -11.31
CA GLU A 117 5.90 10.95 -11.99
C GLU A 117 7.00 10.28 -12.83
N PRO A 118 6.72 9.83 -14.09
CA PRO A 118 7.66 9.05 -14.89
C PRO A 118 8.99 9.78 -15.21
N GLY A 119 9.03 11.10 -15.08
CA GLY A 119 10.23 11.92 -15.26
C GLY A 119 11.10 12.02 -14.00
N ASP A 120 10.58 11.62 -12.84
CA ASP A 120 11.29 11.59 -11.57
C ASP A 120 11.55 10.14 -11.13
N PRO A 121 12.81 9.68 -11.13
CA PRO A 121 13.14 8.31 -10.69
C PRO A 121 12.64 7.98 -9.28
N THR A 122 12.48 8.97 -8.41
CA THR A 122 12.02 8.77 -7.03
C THR A 122 10.53 8.42 -6.97
N HIS A 123 9.72 9.00 -7.86
CA HIS A 123 8.26 8.88 -7.87
C HIS A 123 7.72 8.11 -9.08
N THR A 124 8.60 7.52 -9.89
CA THR A 124 8.20 6.63 -10.98
C THR A 124 7.54 5.37 -10.43
N GLY A 125 6.37 5.01 -10.95
CA GLY A 125 5.61 3.83 -10.55
C GLY A 125 6.22 2.51 -11.01
N LEU A 126 5.71 1.41 -10.45
CA LEU A 126 6.15 0.07 -10.79
C LEU A 126 5.34 -0.52 -11.96
N VAL A 127 6.03 -0.87 -13.03
CA VAL A 127 5.44 -1.55 -14.21
C VAL A 127 4.79 -2.87 -13.83
N ALA A 128 5.39 -3.57 -12.88
CA ALA A 128 4.87 -4.84 -12.36
C ALA A 128 3.49 -4.69 -11.72
N LEU A 129 3.24 -3.61 -10.97
CA LEU A 129 1.94 -3.32 -10.38
C LEU A 129 0.88 -3.05 -11.45
N LYS A 130 1.23 -2.28 -12.50
CA LYS A 130 0.35 -2.05 -13.64
C LYS A 130 -0.03 -3.35 -14.33
N LYS A 131 0.96 -4.20 -14.67
CA LYS A 131 0.73 -5.52 -15.29
C LYS A 131 -0.13 -6.43 -14.41
N TYR A 132 0.12 -6.43 -13.10
CA TYR A 132 -0.70 -7.21 -12.17
C TYR A 132 -2.16 -6.76 -12.20
N ILE A 133 -2.41 -5.44 -12.17
CA ILE A 133 -3.77 -4.87 -12.23
C ILE A 133 -4.43 -5.24 -13.56
N GLU A 134 -3.73 -5.09 -14.69
CA GLU A 134 -4.24 -5.42 -16.02
C GLU A 134 -4.62 -6.90 -16.15
N LYS A 135 -3.80 -7.80 -15.59
CA LYS A 135 -4.01 -9.26 -15.64
C LYS A 135 -5.12 -9.72 -14.68
N ASN A 136 -5.10 -9.26 -13.44
CA ASN A 136 -5.89 -9.83 -12.34
C ASN A 136 -7.15 -9.04 -12.00
N GLN A 137 -7.21 -7.74 -12.37
CA GLN A 137 -8.35 -6.86 -12.15
C GLN A 137 -8.87 -6.89 -10.69
N PRO A 138 -8.02 -6.60 -9.66
CA PRO A 138 -8.53 -6.44 -8.30
C PRO A 138 -9.61 -5.35 -8.29
N LYS A 139 -10.57 -5.43 -7.37
CA LYS A 139 -11.62 -4.40 -7.27
C LYS A 139 -11.04 -3.04 -6.87
N TYR A 140 -10.09 -3.07 -5.93
CA TYR A 140 -9.39 -1.87 -5.46
C TYR A 140 -7.87 -2.07 -5.47
N PHE A 141 -7.18 -1.01 -5.85
CA PHE A 141 -5.74 -0.84 -5.67
C PHE A 141 -5.51 0.41 -4.82
N LEU A 142 -4.92 0.25 -3.63
CA LEU A 142 -4.66 1.34 -2.70
C LEU A 142 -3.16 1.63 -2.65
N HIS A 143 -2.76 2.90 -2.77
CA HIS A 143 -1.36 3.27 -2.73
C HIS A 143 -1.11 4.65 -2.10
N GLY A 144 0.13 4.90 -1.70
CA GLY A 144 0.67 6.16 -1.22
C GLY A 144 1.82 6.67 -2.09
N HIS A 145 2.92 7.08 -1.46
CA HIS A 145 4.24 7.41 -1.98
C HIS A 145 4.35 8.69 -2.80
N THR A 146 3.47 8.95 -3.74
CA THR A 146 3.48 10.10 -4.65
C THR A 146 2.51 11.19 -4.21
N TYR A 147 2.54 12.34 -4.88
CA TYR A 147 1.66 13.48 -4.58
C TYR A 147 0.96 13.94 -5.87
N PRO A 148 0.03 13.16 -6.42
CA PRO A 148 -0.62 13.50 -7.68
C PRO A 148 -1.41 14.82 -7.56
N ASP A 149 -1.41 15.63 -8.64
CA ASP A 149 -2.11 16.93 -8.70
C ASP A 149 -3.59 16.83 -8.36
N ASN A 150 -4.22 15.72 -8.73
CA ASN A 150 -5.61 15.44 -8.42
C ASN A 150 -5.75 14.21 -7.52
N SER A 151 -5.28 14.34 -6.28
CA SER A 151 -5.23 13.26 -5.28
C SER A 151 -6.60 12.68 -4.90
N GLU A 152 -7.69 13.42 -5.12
CA GLU A 152 -9.05 12.96 -4.83
C GLU A 152 -9.68 12.18 -5.99
N ALA A 153 -9.09 12.25 -7.20
CA ALA A 153 -9.64 11.53 -8.34
C ALA A 153 -9.34 10.03 -8.26
N ILE A 154 -10.39 9.22 -8.36
CA ILE A 154 -10.26 7.78 -8.52
C ILE A 154 -9.88 7.50 -9.96
N GLN A 155 -8.67 6.97 -10.15
CA GLN A 155 -8.20 6.49 -11.44
C GLN A 155 -8.66 5.04 -11.69
N ARG A 156 -8.59 4.57 -12.95
CA ARG A 156 -9.04 3.22 -13.29
C ARG A 156 -8.13 2.53 -14.31
N ILE A 157 -7.94 1.23 -14.11
CA ILE A 157 -7.45 0.31 -15.14
C ILE A 157 -8.50 -0.81 -15.29
N GLY A 158 -9.22 -0.85 -16.40
CA GLY A 158 -10.34 -1.79 -16.56
C GLY A 158 -11.39 -1.60 -15.45
N GLN A 159 -11.62 -2.65 -14.66
CA GLN A 159 -12.58 -2.62 -13.53
C GLN A 159 -11.95 -2.15 -12.22
N THR A 160 -10.62 -2.13 -12.14
CA THR A 160 -9.90 -1.77 -10.91
C THR A 160 -9.99 -0.26 -10.65
N GLN A 161 -10.43 0.09 -9.45
CA GLN A 161 -10.34 1.46 -8.94
C GLN A 161 -9.00 1.65 -8.24
N ILE A 162 -8.22 2.65 -8.68
CA ILE A 162 -6.93 3.02 -8.13
C ILE A 162 -7.15 4.24 -7.24
N ILE A 163 -6.88 4.08 -5.95
CA ILE A 163 -7.15 5.10 -4.93
C ILE A 163 -5.83 5.48 -4.27
N TYR A 164 -5.48 6.75 -4.42
CA TYR A 164 -4.38 7.36 -3.70
C TYR A 164 -4.80 7.70 -2.27
N ILE A 165 -3.96 7.36 -1.31
CA ILE A 165 -4.19 7.64 0.11
C ILE A 165 -3.07 8.54 0.62
N TYR A 166 -3.46 9.71 1.11
CA TYR A 166 -2.59 10.64 1.81
C TYR A 166 -3.17 10.94 3.19
N GLN A 167 -2.33 10.86 4.23
CA GLN A 167 -2.76 10.95 5.63
C GLN A 167 -3.77 9.85 6.00
N ASP A 168 -4.98 10.23 6.42
CA ASP A 168 -6.07 9.33 6.80
C ASP A 168 -7.25 9.42 5.83
N LYS A 169 -7.85 8.29 5.50
CA LYS A 169 -9.03 8.18 4.64
C LYS A 169 -9.90 7.02 5.09
N ILE A 170 -11.19 7.26 5.23
CA ILE A 170 -12.20 6.22 5.46
C ILE A 170 -12.77 5.80 4.09
N LEU A 171 -12.84 4.49 3.85
CA LEU A 171 -13.29 3.90 2.58
C LEU A 171 -14.53 3.05 2.78
#